data_4989b9d048dbd8e79da61901f919d5b4
#
_entry.id   4989b9d048dbd8e79da61901f919d5b4
#
_cell.length_a   1.000
_cell.length_b   1.000
_cell.length_c   1.000
_cell.angle_alpha   90.00
_cell.angle_beta   90.00
_cell.angle_gamma   90.00
#
_symmetry.space_group_name_H-M   'P 1'
#
loop_
_entity.id
_entity.type
_entity.pdbx_description
1 polymer ?
#
loop_
_entity_poly.entity_id
_entity_poly.type
_entity_poly.pdbx_seq_one_letter_code
_entity_poly.pdbx_strand_id
1 'polypeptide(L)'
;MKKITVLHLDDCPYCHNAKRAVEELKAENLEYAKLDIEWIEESRQPELAKPYGKDYYYVPSIFIDGQKVYEAHPGESYEECLAAVEKAFKVACS
;
A
#
# COMPACT_ATOMS: atom_id res chain seq x y z
N MET A 1 -4.29 -13.50 -9.17
CA MET A 1 -4.34 -12.52 -8.07
C MET A 1 -4.52 -11.12 -8.64
N LYS A 2 -5.14 -10.27 -7.88
CA LYS A 2 -5.37 -8.89 -8.31
C LYS A 2 -4.10 -8.07 -8.18
N LYS A 3 -3.98 -7.02 -9.00
CA LYS A 3 -2.81 -6.15 -8.97
C LYS A 3 -2.88 -5.20 -7.78
N ILE A 4 -1.80 -5.12 -7.00
CA ILE A 4 -1.68 -4.19 -5.89
C ILE A 4 -0.74 -3.06 -6.28
N THR A 5 -1.17 -1.83 -6.09
CA THR A 5 -0.36 -0.63 -6.33
C THR A 5 -0.32 0.18 -5.05
N VAL A 6 0.88 0.59 -4.63
CA VAL A 6 1.06 1.42 -3.44
C VAL A 6 1.69 2.74 -3.84
N LEU A 7 1.00 3.84 -3.55
CA LEU A 7 1.53 5.20 -3.71
C LEU A 7 2.22 5.59 -2.41
N HIS A 8 3.47 6.06 -2.50
CA HIS A 8 4.23 6.38 -1.29
C HIS A 8 5.26 7.48 -1.54
N LEU A 9 5.86 7.94 -0.47
CA LEU A 9 7.01 8.85 -0.47
C LEU A 9 8.09 8.23 0.41
N ASP A 10 9.35 8.32 -0.02
CA ASP A 10 10.48 7.71 0.71
C ASP A 10 10.67 8.29 2.11
N ASP A 11 10.38 9.57 2.28
CA ASP A 11 10.63 10.27 3.56
C ASP A 11 9.42 10.25 4.51
N CYS A 12 8.40 9.50 4.19
CA CYS A 12 7.16 9.48 4.97
C CYS A 12 7.18 8.37 6.03
N PRO A 13 7.06 8.69 7.33
CA PRO A 13 7.05 7.65 8.37
C PRO A 13 5.92 6.64 8.20
N TYR A 14 4.76 7.09 7.77
CA TYR A 14 3.62 6.19 7.53
C TYR A 14 3.91 5.24 6.37
N CYS A 15 4.65 5.70 5.36
CA CYS A 15 5.06 4.86 4.24
C CYS A 15 6.07 3.80 4.69
N HIS A 16 6.96 4.15 5.60
CA HIS A 16 7.90 3.18 6.19
C HIS A 16 7.14 2.10 6.95
N ASN A 17 6.10 2.48 7.67
CA ASN A 17 5.24 1.52 8.35
C ASN A 17 4.56 0.57 7.36
N ALA A 18 4.09 1.09 6.24
CA ALA A 18 3.46 0.25 5.22
C ALA A 18 4.45 -0.77 4.64
N LYS A 19 5.68 -0.36 4.36
CA LYS A 19 6.71 -1.29 3.87
C LYS A 19 7.01 -2.36 4.89
N ARG A 20 7.15 -1.99 6.16
CA ARG A 20 7.38 -2.93 7.24
C ARG A 20 6.22 -3.92 7.37
N ALA A 21 4.99 -3.41 7.29
CA ALA A 21 3.80 -4.26 7.38
C ALA A 21 3.75 -5.27 6.23
N VAL A 22 4.06 -4.84 5.02
CA VAL A 22 4.12 -5.73 3.85
C VAL A 22 5.14 -6.83 4.07
N GLU A 23 6.34 -6.48 4.52
CA GLU A 23 7.42 -7.45 4.75
C GLU A 23 7.02 -8.46 5.83
N GLU A 24 6.44 -7.97 6.93
CA GLU A 24 6.01 -8.84 8.04
C GLU A 24 4.95 -9.84 7.58
N LEU A 25 3.93 -9.36 6.85
CA LEU A 25 2.85 -10.22 6.39
C LEU A 25 3.35 -11.25 5.35
N LYS A 26 4.24 -10.85 4.46
CA LYS A 26 4.80 -11.77 3.48
C LYS A 26 5.68 -12.83 4.14
N ALA A 27 6.37 -12.47 5.23
CA ALA A 27 7.20 -13.42 5.96
C ALA A 27 6.38 -14.46 6.71
N GLU A 28 5.16 -14.11 7.11
CA GLU A 28 4.31 -14.97 7.93
C GLU A 28 3.33 -15.82 7.15
N ASN A 29 3.07 -15.48 5.88
CA ASN A 29 2.01 -16.13 5.11
C ASN A 29 2.46 -16.37 3.67
N LEU A 30 2.52 -17.65 3.26
CA LEU A 30 2.97 -18.03 1.92
C LEU A 30 2.08 -17.46 0.80
N GLU A 31 0.79 -17.32 1.04
CA GLU A 31 -0.11 -16.73 0.06
C GLU A 31 0.25 -15.26 -0.18
N TYR A 32 0.53 -14.53 0.90
CA TYR A 32 0.91 -13.13 0.80
C TYR A 32 2.28 -12.97 0.16
N ALA A 33 3.18 -13.92 0.41
CA ALA A 33 4.53 -13.87 -0.17
C ALA A 33 4.51 -13.90 -1.70
N LYS A 34 3.45 -14.45 -2.29
CA LYS A 34 3.32 -14.54 -3.75
C LYS A 34 2.75 -13.28 -4.39
N LEU A 35 2.23 -12.36 -3.59
CA LEU A 35 1.63 -11.13 -4.12
C LEU A 35 2.67 -10.24 -4.75
N ASP A 36 2.36 -9.73 -5.93
CA ASP A 36 3.20 -8.80 -6.65
C ASP A 36 2.68 -7.38 -6.40
N ILE A 37 3.56 -6.49 -5.96
CA ILE A 37 3.18 -5.14 -5.57
C ILE A 37 3.98 -4.14 -6.38
N GLU A 38 3.29 -3.24 -7.05
CA GLU A 38 3.93 -2.11 -7.71
C GLU A 38 4.02 -0.94 -6.71
N TRP A 39 5.23 -0.54 -6.39
CA TRP A 39 5.48 0.61 -5.52
C TRP A 39 5.75 1.83 -6.38
N ILE A 40 4.94 2.85 -6.24
CA ILE A 40 5.11 4.10 -6.97
C ILE A 40 5.52 5.19 -5.99
N GLU A 41 6.74 5.68 -6.13
CA GLU A 41 7.24 6.80 -5.31
C GLU A 41 6.85 8.09 -6.03
N GLU A 42 5.88 8.80 -5.48
CA GLU A 42 5.21 9.87 -6.22
C GLU A 42 6.14 11.03 -6.60
N SER A 43 7.18 11.31 -5.81
CA SER A 43 8.09 12.42 -6.11
C SER A 43 9.08 12.06 -7.23
N ARG A 44 9.40 10.77 -7.40
CA ARG A 44 10.32 10.30 -8.43
C ARG A 44 9.62 9.78 -9.68
N GLN A 45 8.36 9.38 -9.54
CA GLN A 45 7.58 8.78 -10.62
C GLN A 45 6.24 9.48 -10.77
N PRO A 46 6.25 10.82 -10.95
CA PRO A 46 4.99 11.57 -10.98
C PRO A 46 4.04 11.16 -12.12
N GLU A 47 4.58 10.72 -13.25
CA GLU A 47 3.73 10.29 -14.38
C GLU A 47 3.01 8.98 -14.05
N LEU A 48 3.61 8.10 -13.25
CA LEU A 48 2.94 6.87 -12.83
C LEU A 48 1.91 7.12 -11.75
N ALA A 49 2.14 8.12 -10.90
CA ALA A 49 1.22 8.48 -9.83
C ALA A 49 0.00 9.26 -10.35
N LYS A 50 0.15 9.98 -11.44
CA LYS A 50 -0.87 10.88 -11.96
C LYS A 50 -2.25 10.25 -12.15
N PRO A 51 -2.37 9.04 -12.71
CA PRO A 51 -3.70 8.41 -12.88
C PRO A 51 -4.46 8.20 -11.57
N TYR A 52 -3.75 8.12 -10.46
CA TYR A 52 -4.35 7.89 -9.14
C TYR A 52 -4.62 9.18 -8.37
N GLY A 53 -4.08 10.31 -8.83
CA GLY A 53 -4.02 11.56 -8.05
C GLY A 53 -5.36 12.14 -7.62
N LYS A 54 -6.46 11.78 -8.30
CA LYS A 54 -7.80 12.25 -7.94
C LYS A 54 -8.41 11.45 -6.79
N ASP A 55 -7.84 10.28 -6.51
CA ASP A 55 -8.45 9.33 -5.61
C ASP A 55 -7.78 9.24 -4.25
N TYR A 56 -6.66 9.94 -4.06
CA TYR A 56 -5.99 9.93 -2.77
C TYR A 56 -5.37 11.29 -2.46
N TYR A 57 -5.20 11.55 -1.16
CA TYR A 57 -4.55 12.75 -0.66
C TYR A 57 -3.34 12.40 0.22
N TYR A 58 -3.51 11.43 1.11
CA TYR A 58 -2.44 11.00 2.00
C TYR A 58 -1.73 9.78 1.45
N VAL A 59 -0.45 9.63 1.78
CA VAL A 59 0.32 8.44 1.47
C VAL A 59 0.74 7.77 2.77
N PRO A 60 0.87 6.44 2.85
CA PRO A 60 0.65 5.49 1.75
C PRO A 60 -0.83 5.32 1.41
N SER A 61 -1.09 5.05 0.14
CA SER A 61 -2.42 4.67 -0.33
C SER A 61 -2.29 3.41 -1.16
N ILE A 62 -3.20 2.45 -0.97
CA ILE A 62 -3.16 1.16 -1.64
C ILE A 62 -4.36 1.05 -2.57
N PHE A 63 -4.08 0.66 -3.82
CA PHE A 63 -5.09 0.43 -4.83
C PHE A 63 -5.02 -1.03 -5.26
N ILE A 64 -6.18 -1.65 -5.46
CA ILE A 64 -6.27 -3.01 -5.99
C ILE A 64 -7.09 -2.94 -7.26
N ASP A 65 -6.46 -3.34 -8.39
CA ASP A 65 -7.05 -3.23 -9.72
C ASP A 65 -7.60 -1.84 -9.98
N GLY A 66 -6.87 -0.82 -9.53
CA GLY A 66 -7.23 0.57 -9.77
C GLY A 66 -8.21 1.19 -8.77
N GLN A 67 -8.71 0.41 -7.81
CA GLN A 67 -9.63 0.92 -6.80
C GLN A 67 -8.94 1.08 -5.46
N LYS A 68 -9.11 2.24 -4.84
CA LYS A 68 -8.50 2.51 -3.54
C LYS A 68 -9.13 1.66 -2.45
N VAL A 69 -8.31 0.94 -1.70
CA VAL A 69 -8.77 0.11 -0.58
C VAL A 69 -8.21 0.58 0.76
N TYR A 70 -7.24 1.49 0.73
CA TYR A 70 -6.64 2.01 1.95
C TYR A 70 -5.96 3.34 1.66
N GLU A 71 -6.10 4.26 2.60
CA GLU A 71 -5.37 5.53 2.58
C GLU A 71 -5.01 5.86 4.03
N ALA A 72 -3.75 6.17 4.30
CA ALA A 72 -3.29 6.50 5.63
C ALA A 72 -3.92 7.79 6.14
N HIS A 73 -3.97 7.96 7.45
CA HIS A 73 -4.46 9.17 8.07
C HIS A 73 -3.48 9.66 9.13
N PRO A 74 -3.46 10.97 9.41
CA PRO A 74 -2.57 11.50 10.45
C PRO A 74 -2.84 10.82 11.79
N GLY A 75 -1.77 10.47 12.49
CA GLY A 75 -1.89 9.80 13.79
C GLY A 75 -2.08 8.30 13.74
N GLU A 76 -2.08 7.70 12.54
CA GLU A 76 -2.25 6.26 12.39
C GLU A 76 -1.11 5.51 13.05
N SER A 77 -1.44 4.47 13.84
CA SER A 77 -0.44 3.62 14.47
C SER A 77 0.06 2.56 13.49
N TYR A 78 1.19 1.91 13.83
CA TYR A 78 1.68 0.78 13.05
C TYR A 78 0.65 -0.35 13.02
N GLU A 79 0.01 -0.64 14.16
CA GLU A 79 -0.99 -1.69 14.24
C GLU A 79 -2.17 -1.43 13.33
N GLU A 80 -2.61 -0.17 13.24
CA GLU A 80 -3.68 0.20 12.33
C GLU A 80 -3.26 0.00 10.86
N CYS A 81 -2.02 0.39 10.56
CA CYS A 81 -1.46 0.21 9.22
C CYS A 81 -1.35 -1.27 8.88
N LEU A 82 -0.83 -2.09 9.79
CA LEU A 82 -0.69 -3.53 9.59
C LEU A 82 -2.05 -4.17 9.29
N ALA A 83 -3.07 -3.83 10.07
CA ALA A 83 -4.41 -4.37 9.85
C ALA A 83 -4.97 -3.95 8.49
N ALA A 84 -4.74 -2.71 8.09
CA ALA A 84 -5.21 -2.21 6.79
C ALA A 84 -4.50 -2.90 5.62
N VAL A 85 -3.19 -3.10 5.73
CA VAL A 85 -2.42 -3.80 4.69
C VAL A 85 -2.88 -5.25 4.58
N GLU A 86 -3.11 -5.92 5.71
CA GLU A 86 -3.60 -7.29 5.67
C GLU A 86 -4.98 -7.39 5.03
N LYS A 87 -5.85 -6.44 5.32
CA LYS A 87 -7.18 -6.40 4.70
C LYS A 87 -7.05 -6.26 3.17
N ALA A 88 -6.14 -5.39 2.72
CA ALA A 88 -5.87 -5.23 1.28
C ALA A 88 -5.36 -6.54 0.67
N PHE A 89 -4.45 -7.23 1.36
CA PHE A 89 -3.92 -8.50 0.89
C PHE A 89 -5.01 -9.56 0.76
N LYS A 90 -5.94 -9.61 1.72
CA LYS A 90 -7.07 -10.54 1.64
C LYS A 90 -7.94 -10.27 0.42
N VAL A 91 -8.18 -9.00 0.11
CA VAL A 91 -8.92 -8.62 -1.08
C VAL A 91 -8.18 -9.06 -2.35
N ALA A 92 -6.87 -8.86 -2.38
CA ALA A 92 -6.05 -9.23 -3.55
C ALA A 92 -6.02 -10.73 -3.79
N CYS A 93 -6.10 -11.52 -2.71
CA CYS A 93 -6.07 -12.99 -2.80
C CYS A 93 -7.43 -13.61 -3.06
N SER A 94 -8.52 -12.85 -2.96
CA SER A 94 -9.86 -13.40 -3.11
C SER A 94 -10.34 -13.52 -4.57
#